data_12e67bb3771380e7f5a3d1cebd2384f0
#
_entry.id   12e67bb3771380e7f5a3d1cebd2384f0
#
_cell.length_a   1.000
_cell.length_b   1.000
_cell.length_c   1.000
_cell.angle_alpha   90.00
_cell.angle_beta   90.00
_cell.angle_gamma   90.00
#
_symmetry.space_group_name_H-M   'P 1'
#
loop_
_entity.id
_entity.type
_entity.pdbx_description
1 polymer ?
#
loop_
_entity_poly.entity_id
_entity_poly.type
_entity_poly.pdbx_seq_one_letter_code
_entity_poly.pdbx_strand_id
1 'polypeptide(L)'
;MNWAVLGTIFCILTVVTALVLRADLQKEIRQVCTALCLGCAAVSIAFLVPCICVTSTMHKRYQDYLDLKERADTTSTDSKEYQTLVEEVNQYNQWYERNKKKLRDPWEIESVYLLSDQFKYIELN
;
A
#
# COMPACT_ATOMS: atom_id res chain seq x y z
N MET A 1 7.58 -11.39 3.34
CA MET A 1 6.88 -11.44 2.04
C MET A 1 5.73 -10.44 2.06
N ASN A 2 5.66 -9.58 1.07
CA ASN A 2 4.66 -8.51 1.02
C ASN A 2 3.32 -9.06 0.50
N TRP A 3 2.20 -8.52 0.98
CA TRP A 3 0.86 -8.85 0.51
C TRP A 3 0.69 -8.67 -1.00
N ALA A 4 1.34 -7.65 -1.58
CA ALA A 4 1.33 -7.43 -3.02
C ALA A 4 1.99 -8.59 -3.79
N VAL A 5 3.05 -9.18 -3.25
CA VAL A 5 3.72 -10.34 -3.84
C VAL A 5 2.81 -11.56 -3.82
N LEU A 6 2.12 -11.81 -2.70
CA LEU A 6 1.14 -12.89 -2.61
C LEU A 6 0.01 -12.71 -3.63
N GLY A 7 -0.55 -11.50 -3.71
CA GLY A 7 -1.60 -11.19 -4.67
C GLY A 7 -1.15 -11.41 -6.12
N THR A 8 0.08 -11.04 -6.45
CA THR A 8 0.67 -11.22 -7.78
C THR A 8 0.84 -12.71 -8.10
N ILE A 9 1.31 -13.52 -7.14
CA ILE A 9 1.46 -14.96 -7.30
C ILE A 9 0.11 -15.60 -7.63
N PHE A 10 -0.94 -15.28 -6.86
CA PHE A 10 -2.27 -15.79 -7.11
C PHE A 10 -2.85 -15.32 -8.44
N CYS A 11 -2.53 -14.11 -8.87
CA CYS A 11 -2.93 -13.60 -10.19
C CYS A 11 -2.29 -14.42 -11.31
N ILE A 12 -1.00 -14.73 -11.21
CA ILE A 12 -0.28 -15.58 -12.16
C ILE A 12 -0.90 -16.98 -12.19
N LEU A 13 -1.20 -17.58 -11.04
CA LEU A 13 -1.86 -18.87 -10.95
C LEU A 13 -3.24 -18.85 -11.63
N THR A 14 -4.00 -17.79 -11.47
CA THR A 14 -5.29 -17.60 -12.15
C THR A 14 -5.12 -17.61 -13.66
N VAL A 15 -4.15 -16.88 -14.20
CA VAL A 15 -3.87 -16.83 -15.64
C VAL A 15 -3.45 -18.21 -16.16
N VAL A 16 -2.57 -18.90 -15.45
CA VAL A 16 -2.10 -20.24 -15.83
C VAL A 16 -3.28 -21.23 -15.87
N THR A 17 -4.13 -21.25 -14.84
CA THR A 17 -5.31 -22.13 -14.81
C THR A 17 -6.32 -21.79 -15.89
N ALA A 18 -6.52 -20.51 -16.20
CA ALA A 18 -7.38 -20.08 -17.30
C ALA A 18 -6.86 -20.54 -18.67
N LEU A 19 -5.54 -20.52 -18.89
CA LEU A 19 -4.92 -21.03 -20.10
C LEU A 19 -5.07 -22.55 -20.22
N VAL A 20 -4.93 -23.27 -19.13
CA VAL A 20 -5.14 -24.72 -19.10
C VAL A 20 -6.59 -25.08 -19.43
N LEU A 21 -7.56 -24.26 -19.04
CA LEU A 21 -8.98 -24.47 -19.38
C LEU A 21 -9.28 -24.35 -20.87
N ARG A 22 -8.43 -23.72 -21.65
CA ARG A 22 -8.55 -23.67 -23.11
C ARG A 22 -8.16 -24.99 -23.78
N ALA A 23 -7.44 -25.86 -23.09
CA ALA A 23 -7.10 -27.19 -23.58
C ALA A 23 -8.34 -28.08 -23.60
N ASP A 24 -8.33 -29.08 -24.48
CA ASP A 24 -9.42 -30.06 -24.59
C ASP A 24 -9.31 -31.08 -23.47
N LEU A 25 -10.00 -30.80 -22.34
CA LEU A 25 -9.94 -31.57 -21.10
C LEU A 25 -11.24 -32.37 -20.90
N GLN A 26 -11.10 -33.48 -20.18
CA GLN A 26 -12.24 -34.25 -19.67
C GLN A 26 -13.12 -33.37 -18.77
N LYS A 27 -14.42 -33.62 -18.75
CA LYS A 27 -15.40 -32.82 -18.02
C LYS A 27 -15.08 -32.69 -16.52
N GLU A 28 -14.65 -33.77 -15.90
CA GLU A 28 -14.31 -33.78 -14.46
C GLU A 28 -13.08 -32.88 -14.16
N ILE A 29 -12.03 -33.02 -14.97
CA ILE A 29 -10.81 -32.23 -14.85
C ILE A 29 -11.12 -30.74 -15.10
N ARG A 30 -11.98 -30.45 -16.08
CA ARG A 30 -12.43 -29.10 -16.38
C ARG A 30 -13.16 -28.45 -15.21
N GLN A 31 -14.02 -29.18 -14.51
CA GLN A 31 -14.72 -28.68 -13.32
C GLN A 31 -13.74 -28.34 -12.21
N VAL A 32 -12.76 -29.20 -11.93
CA VAL A 32 -11.73 -28.95 -10.92
C VAL A 32 -10.89 -27.73 -11.29
N CYS A 33 -10.45 -27.62 -12.54
CA CYS A 33 -9.67 -26.48 -13.03
C CYS A 33 -10.46 -25.18 -12.95
N THR A 34 -11.77 -25.22 -13.26
CA THR A 34 -12.65 -24.05 -13.15
C THR A 34 -12.76 -23.59 -11.69
N ALA A 35 -12.96 -24.53 -10.76
CA ALA A 35 -13.03 -24.23 -9.34
C ALA A 35 -11.72 -23.62 -8.83
N LEU A 36 -10.57 -24.16 -9.23
CA LEU A 36 -9.25 -23.62 -8.88
C LEU A 36 -9.04 -22.22 -9.45
N CYS A 37 -9.43 -21.98 -10.70
CA CYS A 37 -9.32 -20.67 -11.34
C CYS A 37 -10.15 -19.62 -10.59
N LEU A 38 -11.40 -19.93 -10.26
CA LEU A 38 -12.27 -19.03 -9.51
C LEU A 38 -11.74 -18.77 -8.09
N GLY A 39 -11.24 -19.81 -7.42
CA GLY A 39 -10.63 -19.68 -6.10
C GLY A 39 -9.39 -18.79 -6.13
N CYS A 40 -8.49 -19.00 -7.06
CA CYS A 40 -7.29 -18.17 -7.23
C CYS A 40 -7.63 -16.72 -7.57
N ALA A 41 -8.63 -16.49 -8.41
CA ALA A 41 -9.10 -15.14 -8.75
C ALA A 41 -9.67 -14.43 -7.52
N ALA A 42 -10.49 -15.10 -6.72
CA ALA A 42 -11.06 -14.54 -5.50
C ALA A 42 -9.96 -14.16 -4.50
N VAL A 43 -8.97 -15.03 -4.30
CA VAL A 43 -7.83 -14.77 -3.42
C VAL A 43 -6.98 -13.60 -3.94
N SER A 44 -6.75 -13.53 -5.24
CA SER A 44 -6.03 -12.40 -5.87
C SER A 44 -6.71 -11.07 -5.58
N ILE A 45 -8.03 -11.01 -5.76
CA ILE A 45 -8.83 -9.80 -5.49
C ILE A 45 -8.72 -9.45 -4.01
N ALA A 46 -8.85 -10.44 -3.11
CA ALA A 46 -8.78 -10.22 -1.67
C ALA A 46 -7.44 -9.65 -1.21
N PHE A 47 -6.34 -9.98 -1.90
CA PHE A 47 -5.01 -9.45 -1.56
C PHE A 47 -4.67 -8.15 -2.31
N LEU A 48 -5.05 -8.03 -3.57
CA LEU A 48 -4.64 -6.90 -4.41
C LEU A 48 -5.47 -5.64 -4.17
N VAL A 49 -6.77 -5.77 -3.93
CA VAL A 49 -7.64 -4.60 -3.70
C VAL A 49 -7.22 -3.82 -2.47
N PRO A 50 -7.01 -4.44 -1.29
CA PRO A 50 -6.48 -3.71 -0.15
C PRO A 50 -5.11 -3.07 -0.41
N CYS A 51 -4.22 -3.75 -1.13
CA CYS A 51 -2.91 -3.20 -1.49
C CYS A 51 -3.03 -1.95 -2.37
N ILE A 52 -3.93 -1.96 -3.36
CA ILE A 52 -4.17 -0.79 -4.22
C ILE A 52 -4.75 0.36 -3.40
N CYS A 53 -5.73 0.10 -2.54
CA CYS A 53 -6.33 1.13 -1.69
C CYS A 53 -5.30 1.74 -0.74
N VAL A 54 -4.49 0.91 -0.08
CA VAL A 54 -3.43 1.38 0.82
C VAL A 54 -2.36 2.14 0.05
N THR A 55 -1.95 1.67 -1.13
CA THR A 55 -0.97 2.37 -1.97
C THR A 55 -1.46 3.76 -2.35
N SER A 56 -2.72 3.89 -2.77
CA SER A 56 -3.33 5.17 -3.11
C SER A 56 -3.36 6.11 -1.90
N THR A 57 -3.78 5.61 -0.73
CA THR A 57 -3.82 6.37 0.51
C THR A 57 -2.42 6.80 0.95
N MET A 58 -1.45 5.89 0.88
CA MET A 58 -0.06 6.19 1.27
C MET A 58 0.61 7.16 0.30
N HIS A 59 0.31 7.07 -0.99
CA HIS A 59 0.80 8.03 -1.97
C HIS A 59 0.29 9.44 -1.67
N LYS A 60 -1.00 9.58 -1.36
CA LYS A 60 -1.59 10.86 -0.95
C LYS A 60 -0.93 11.39 0.32
N ARG A 61 -0.73 10.55 1.33
CA ARG A 61 -0.02 10.93 2.57
C ARG A 61 1.41 11.37 2.29
N TYR A 62 2.08 10.72 1.36
CA TYR A 62 3.44 11.10 0.98
C TYR A 62 3.47 12.47 0.30
N GLN A 63 2.52 12.78 -0.57
CA GLN A 63 2.40 14.12 -1.17
C GLN A 63 2.11 15.18 -0.10
N ASP A 64 1.22 14.89 0.84
CA ASP A 64 0.93 15.77 1.98
C ASP A 64 2.18 15.98 2.85
N TYR A 65 2.97 14.93 3.06
CA TYR A 65 4.25 15.02 3.78
C TYR A 65 5.26 15.92 3.07
N LEU A 66 5.42 15.78 1.75
CA LEU A 66 6.32 16.62 0.97
C LEU A 66 5.90 18.09 1.01
N ASP A 67 4.60 18.36 0.87
CA ASP A 67 4.03 19.70 0.95
C ASP A 67 4.27 20.31 2.34
N LEU A 68 4.01 19.53 3.38
CA LEU A 68 4.22 19.97 4.76
C LEU A 68 5.70 20.24 5.06
N LYS A 69 6.60 19.42 4.55
CA LYS A 69 8.05 19.58 4.69
C LYS A 69 8.52 20.85 3.97
N GLU A 70 8.05 21.10 2.76
CA GLU A 70 8.35 22.32 2.01
C GLU A 70 7.86 23.57 2.75
N ARG A 71 6.65 23.53 3.26
CA ARG A 71 6.08 24.62 4.07
C ARG A 71 6.89 24.86 5.34
N ALA A 72 7.35 23.80 5.99
CA ALA A 72 8.19 23.90 7.19
C ALA A 72 9.53 24.59 6.92
N ASP A 73 10.11 24.36 5.72
CA ASP A 73 11.38 24.97 5.33
C ASP A 73 11.23 26.43 4.89
N THR A 74 10.06 26.84 4.39
CA THR A 74 9.83 28.15 3.78
C THR A 74 9.06 29.13 4.68
N THR A 75 8.33 28.64 5.68
CA THR A 75 7.49 29.50 6.54
C THR A 75 8.33 30.20 7.61
N SER A 76 8.14 31.51 7.73
CA SER A 76 8.79 32.31 8.77
C SER A 76 8.22 31.98 10.16
N THR A 77 9.10 31.90 11.17
CA THR A 77 8.73 31.66 12.57
C THR A 77 7.86 32.75 13.17
N ASP A 78 7.87 33.94 12.60
CA ASP A 78 7.12 35.13 13.11
C ASP A 78 5.71 35.22 12.52
N SER A 79 5.32 34.35 11.60
CA SER A 79 4.01 34.40 10.96
C SER A 79 2.95 33.62 11.77
N LYS A 80 1.68 34.06 11.63
CA LYS A 80 0.54 33.29 12.19
C LYS A 80 0.40 31.92 11.56
N GLU A 81 0.81 31.77 10.31
CA GLU A 81 0.81 30.49 9.59
C GLU A 81 1.74 29.48 10.23
N TYR A 82 2.81 29.94 10.88
CA TYR A 82 3.75 29.07 11.58
C TYR A 82 3.11 28.28 12.71
N GLN A 83 2.19 28.88 13.47
CA GLN A 83 1.49 28.17 14.56
C GLN A 83 0.61 27.04 14.02
N THR A 84 -0.10 27.30 12.94
CA THR A 84 -0.90 26.26 12.25
C THR A 84 0.02 25.17 11.70
N LEU A 85 1.15 25.55 11.12
CA LEU A 85 2.15 24.62 10.61
C LEU A 85 2.72 23.72 11.73
N VAL A 86 3.04 24.27 12.89
CA VAL A 86 3.53 23.52 14.06
C VAL A 86 2.53 22.45 14.46
N GLU A 87 1.24 22.81 14.50
CA GLU A 87 0.18 21.85 14.85
C GLU A 87 0.08 20.74 13.82
N GLU A 88 0.08 21.05 12.52
CA GLU A 88 0.05 20.07 11.43
C GLU A 88 1.27 19.14 11.48
N VAL A 89 2.47 19.69 11.70
CA VAL A 89 3.71 18.92 11.85
C VAL A 89 3.65 18.00 13.06
N ASN A 90 3.13 18.47 14.19
CA ASN A 90 2.96 17.65 15.38
C ASN A 90 1.99 16.49 15.14
N GLN A 91 0.88 16.73 14.46
CA GLN A 91 -0.08 15.68 14.08
C GLN A 91 0.56 14.65 13.17
N TYR A 92 1.31 15.08 12.17
CA TYR A 92 2.05 14.19 11.27
C TYR A 92 3.08 13.37 12.04
N ASN A 93 3.88 13.99 12.89
CA ASN A 93 4.91 13.31 13.66
C ASN A 93 4.33 12.27 14.64
N GLN A 94 3.18 12.57 15.25
CA GLN A 94 2.44 11.61 16.07
C GLN A 94 1.96 10.40 15.24
N TRP A 95 1.42 10.67 14.06
CA TRP A 95 1.03 9.59 13.13
C TRP A 95 2.24 8.75 12.75
N TYR A 96 3.34 9.37 12.39
CA TYR A 96 4.57 8.68 12.00
C TYR A 96 5.12 7.80 13.14
N GLU A 97 5.18 8.35 14.35
CA GLU A 97 5.65 7.59 15.53
C GLU A 97 4.76 6.39 15.84
N ARG A 98 3.45 6.52 15.67
CA ARG A 98 2.52 5.41 15.89
C ARG A 98 2.61 4.33 14.81
N ASN A 99 2.94 4.71 13.60
CA ASN A 99 2.89 3.81 12.43
C ASN A 99 4.27 3.37 11.91
N LYS A 100 5.36 3.95 12.40
CA LYS A 100 6.71 3.62 11.90
C LYS A 100 7.04 2.13 11.99
N LYS A 101 6.57 1.45 13.01
CA LYS A 101 6.77 0.01 13.17
C LYS A 101 5.97 -0.78 12.13
N LYS A 102 4.71 -0.39 11.88
CA LYS A 102 3.86 -1.00 10.86
C LYS A 102 4.41 -0.78 9.45
N LEU A 103 4.94 0.40 9.18
CA LEU A 103 5.52 0.75 7.87
C LEU A 103 6.76 -0.11 7.56
N ARG A 104 7.45 -0.60 8.56
CA ARG A 104 8.64 -1.46 8.41
C ARG A 104 8.33 -2.95 8.44
N ASP A 105 7.14 -3.34 8.88
CA ASP A 105 6.74 -4.76 8.93
C ASP A 105 6.29 -5.22 7.55
N PRO A 106 7.00 -6.21 6.93
CA PRO A 106 6.65 -6.68 5.59
C PRO A 106 5.30 -7.39 5.52
N TRP A 107 4.72 -7.78 6.65
CA TRP A 107 3.41 -8.44 6.71
C TRP A 107 2.25 -7.47 6.87
N GLU A 108 2.53 -6.23 7.20
CA GLU A 108 1.48 -5.19 7.28
C GLU A 108 1.14 -4.68 5.88
N ILE A 109 -0.15 -4.51 5.62
CA ILE A 109 -0.64 -3.99 4.34
C ILE A 109 -0.11 -2.57 4.08
N GLU A 110 0.10 -1.80 5.15
CA GLU A 110 0.58 -0.43 5.09
C GLU A 110 2.07 -0.31 4.70
N SER A 111 2.84 -1.41 4.80
CA SER A 111 4.21 -1.44 4.31
C SER A 111 4.25 -1.64 2.79
N VAL A 112 3.73 -0.67 2.05
CA VAL A 112 3.80 -0.69 0.61
C VAL A 112 5.19 -0.23 0.15
N TYR A 113 5.72 -0.96 -0.73
CA TYR A 113 7.09 -1.21 -1.12
C TYR A 113 8.03 -0.04 -1.31
N LEU A 114 7.59 1.13 -1.60
CA LEU A 114 8.49 2.23 -1.95
C LEU A 114 8.26 3.48 -1.13
N LEU A 115 7.14 3.53 -0.41
CA LEU A 115 6.76 4.75 0.30
C LEU A 115 7.11 4.73 1.78
N SER A 116 7.24 3.53 2.39
CA SER A 116 7.48 3.40 3.82
C SER A 116 8.84 3.97 4.27
N ASP A 117 9.88 3.81 3.43
CA ASP A 117 11.23 4.32 3.74
C ASP A 117 11.38 5.81 3.43
N GLN A 118 10.42 6.42 2.74
CA GLN A 118 10.45 7.83 2.36
C GLN A 118 9.86 8.74 3.43
N PHE A 119 9.00 8.21 4.30
CA PHE A 119 8.47 8.97 5.43
C PHE A 119 9.54 9.15 6.50
N LYS A 120 9.72 10.38 6.91
CA LYS A 120 10.66 10.77 7.96
C LYS A 120 10.00 11.72 8.94
N TYR A 121 10.55 11.78 10.14
CA TYR A 121 10.17 12.75 11.13
C TYR A 121 10.49 14.17 10.62
N ILE A 122 9.56 15.10 10.77
CA ILE A 122 9.78 16.50 10.39
C ILE A 122 10.29 17.27 11.61
N GLU A 123 11.49 17.82 11.48
CA GLU A 123 12.07 18.70 12.50
C GLU A 123 11.77 20.16 12.13
N LEU A 124 11.26 20.90 13.09
CA LEU A 124 11.08 22.35 12.99
C LEU A 124 12.29 23.04 13.60
N ASN A 125 12.82 23.98 12.87
CA ASN A 125 13.91 24.83 13.38
C ASN A 125 13.39 25.90 14.33
#